data_16f831e7f4963a1ddee59461fdd1a6af
#
_entry.id   16f831e7f4963a1ddee59461fdd1a6af
#
_cell.length_a   1.000
_cell.length_b   1.000
_cell.length_c   1.000
_cell.angle_alpha   90.00
_cell.angle_beta   90.00
_cell.angle_gamma   90.00
#
_symmetry.space_group_name_H-M   'P 1'
#
loop_
_entity.id
_entity.type
_entity.pdbx_description
1 polymer ?
#
loop_
_entity_poly.entity_id
_entity_poly.type
_entity_poly.pdbx_seq_one_letter_code
_entity_poly.pdbx_strand_id
1 'polypeptide(L)'
;MVFVMRIRLITTLVLVMAVLGSCTDPKIGDSVDDTFVTELISQASADVESQHFDSAMEKAIQALRMAEQADNQLQRVKALCCITGIDIITSRDSAAWESAIRAEGIARKEGFREDLAGILISKAKLCSYAEISPETGRNDEGLGYANEALAIAEELSDAEKQAEACYVIGSLYINKNRWNDQIDTALYNTAGRYLDKGQAIADTYDIPRLKRNGIMFRSRWFQQGDRNEEAVGYFTQVLATLKDSDHLTASSLYDRLVRLYTRLGDSQKALDCHDLYVRHLQQYIIQKNDDILQETQTKFEVEKKERAIEIGRYRTAVLVLAVILALGALAAAFRKIKTVRKRNAALARSNSINEQIISFLSSSLRSPDNKFSSEFETLSSQAASMTESQIREKCSEIAAKTDLLNDEITKYIGDLLIERRNRIAETGLSQREIEIIRLSAQGFKASEIAEKLFLSVHTVNTHRQRIYSKMEVRNISEMLSKSKSLGII
;
A
#
# COMPACT_ATOMS: atom_id res chain seq x y z
N MET A 1 17.32 17.47 52.19
CA MET A 1 18.01 16.69 51.15
C MET A 1 17.21 15.51 50.62
N VAL A 2 16.46 14.75 51.45
CA VAL A 2 15.64 13.61 51.01
C VAL A 2 14.39 14.04 50.18
N PHE A 3 13.83 15.21 50.44
CA PHE A 3 12.65 15.76 49.73
C PHE A 3 12.97 16.20 48.32
N VAL A 4 14.13 16.82 48.09
CA VAL A 4 14.59 17.24 46.74
C VAL A 4 14.98 16.03 45.86
N MET A 5 15.49 14.97 46.49
CA MET A 5 15.77 13.69 45.76
C MET A 5 14.48 12.96 45.34
N ARG A 6 13.40 13.04 46.16
CA ARG A 6 12.11 12.45 45.77
C ARG A 6 11.44 13.20 44.62
N ILE A 7 11.51 14.54 44.61
CA ILE A 7 10.96 15.36 43.52
C ILE A 7 11.72 15.07 42.22
N ARG A 8 13.07 14.99 42.24
CA ARG A 8 13.84 14.65 41.03
C ARG A 8 13.59 13.23 40.53
N LEU A 9 13.33 12.28 41.42
CA LEU A 9 13.00 10.89 40.99
C LEU A 9 11.60 10.82 40.36
N ILE A 10 10.65 11.59 40.86
CA ILE A 10 9.29 11.66 40.31
C ILE A 10 9.30 12.39 38.96
N THR A 11 10.06 13.48 38.81
CA THR A 11 10.18 14.19 37.53
C THR A 11 10.89 13.36 36.45
N THR A 12 11.92 12.58 36.82
CA THR A 12 12.53 11.64 35.84
C THR A 12 11.61 10.47 35.50
N LEU A 13 10.81 9.97 36.43
CA LEU A 13 9.83 8.92 36.17
C LEU A 13 8.70 9.41 35.26
N VAL A 14 8.23 10.63 35.47
CA VAL A 14 7.22 11.28 34.62
C VAL A 14 7.78 11.56 33.22
N LEU A 15 9.05 11.97 33.10
CA LEU A 15 9.70 12.17 31.80
C LEU A 15 9.89 10.84 31.04
N VAL A 16 10.24 9.76 31.73
CA VAL A 16 10.35 8.42 31.16
C VAL A 16 8.98 7.88 30.74
N MET A 17 7.95 8.14 31.55
CA MET A 17 6.55 7.79 31.19
C MET A 17 6.06 8.60 30.00
N ALA A 18 6.42 9.86 29.88
CA ALA A 18 6.08 10.69 28.71
C ALA A 18 6.78 10.20 27.43
N VAL A 19 8.03 9.75 27.52
CA VAL A 19 8.77 9.16 26.38
C VAL A 19 8.25 7.75 26.01
N LEU A 20 7.83 6.95 27.00
CA LEU A 20 7.19 5.66 26.75
C LEU A 20 5.75 5.79 26.26
N GLY A 21 5.05 6.85 26.64
CA GLY A 21 3.70 7.16 26.16
C GLY A 21 3.68 7.62 24.70
N SER A 22 4.80 8.07 24.14
CA SER A 22 4.92 8.41 22.71
C SER A 22 5.22 7.20 21.81
N CYS A 23 5.41 6.00 22.39
CA CYS A 23 5.59 4.74 21.66
C CYS A 23 4.35 3.85 21.66
N THR A 24 3.21 4.34 22.14
CA THR A 24 1.94 3.65 21.88
C THR A 24 1.58 3.92 20.44
N ASP A 25 1.34 2.85 19.67
CA ASP A 25 0.61 2.95 18.41
C ASP A 25 -0.55 3.94 18.60
N PRO A 26 -0.81 4.83 17.64
CA PRO A 26 -1.95 5.72 17.74
C PRO A 26 -3.17 4.83 18.01
N LYS A 27 -3.75 4.97 19.20
CA LYS A 27 -5.00 4.31 19.53
C LYS A 27 -5.95 4.68 18.40
N ILE A 28 -6.42 3.67 17.67
CA ILE A 28 -7.58 3.75 16.80
C ILE A 28 -8.76 4.15 17.71
N GLY A 29 -8.90 5.45 17.93
CA GLY A 29 -9.85 6.00 18.90
C GLY A 29 -9.98 7.51 18.86
N ASP A 30 -9.05 8.21 18.22
CA ASP A 30 -9.21 9.63 17.88
C ASP A 30 -9.62 9.72 16.41
N SER A 31 -10.65 10.52 16.11
CA SER A 31 -11.28 10.79 14.83
C SER A 31 -10.46 10.31 13.64
N VAL A 32 -11.00 9.27 12.95
CA VAL A 32 -10.41 8.81 11.68
C VAL A 32 -10.14 10.06 10.86
N ASP A 33 -8.86 10.33 10.58
CA ASP A 33 -8.46 11.55 9.89
C ASP A 33 -9.02 11.47 8.46
N ASP A 34 -10.00 12.30 8.16
CA ASP A 34 -10.63 12.39 6.84
C ASP A 34 -9.60 12.59 5.72
N THR A 35 -8.46 13.20 6.04
CA THR A 35 -7.35 13.38 5.10
C THR A 35 -6.72 12.05 4.74
N PHE A 36 -6.59 11.12 5.67
CA PHE A 36 -6.02 9.80 5.41
C PHE A 36 -6.94 8.91 4.55
N VAL A 37 -8.25 8.97 4.78
CA VAL A 37 -9.23 8.26 3.93
C VAL A 37 -9.19 8.81 2.51
N THR A 38 -9.14 10.13 2.36
CA THR A 38 -9.02 10.80 1.04
C THR A 38 -7.73 10.41 0.34
N GLU A 39 -6.63 10.33 1.07
CA GLU A 39 -5.33 9.90 0.54
C GLU A 39 -5.36 8.45 0.05
N LEU A 40 -5.98 7.52 0.80
CA LEU A 40 -6.15 6.13 0.36
C LEU A 40 -6.97 6.03 -0.93
N ILE A 41 -8.04 6.81 -1.07
CA ILE A 41 -8.85 6.85 -2.30
C ILE A 41 -8.05 7.39 -3.48
N SER A 42 -7.25 8.45 -3.24
CA SER A 42 -6.36 9.02 -4.25
C SER A 42 -5.30 8.02 -4.71
N GLN A 43 -4.67 7.32 -3.76
CA GLN A 43 -3.70 6.26 -4.05
C GLN A 43 -4.33 5.09 -4.78
N ALA A 44 -5.55 4.68 -4.43
CA ALA A 44 -6.29 3.65 -5.15
C ALA A 44 -6.56 4.08 -6.60
N SER A 45 -6.91 5.35 -6.83
CA SER A 45 -7.11 5.88 -8.18
C SER A 45 -5.82 5.89 -8.99
N ALA A 46 -4.69 6.26 -8.40
CA ALA A 46 -3.36 6.20 -9.03
C ALA A 46 -2.95 4.75 -9.38
N ASP A 47 -3.24 3.79 -8.49
CA ASP A 47 -3.01 2.37 -8.75
C ASP A 47 -3.88 1.86 -9.91
N VAL A 48 -5.11 2.34 -10.07
CA VAL A 48 -5.96 2.03 -11.24
C VAL A 48 -5.33 2.53 -12.53
N GLU A 49 -4.82 3.76 -12.54
CA GLU A 49 -4.13 4.33 -13.71
C GLU A 49 -2.86 3.52 -14.07
N SER A 50 -2.15 3.03 -13.06
CA SER A 50 -0.97 2.17 -13.20
C SER A 50 -1.33 0.69 -13.46
N GLN A 51 -2.61 0.34 -13.54
CA GLN A 51 -3.14 -1.03 -13.73
C GLN A 51 -2.81 -2.02 -12.59
N HIS A 52 -2.56 -1.52 -11.38
CA HIS A 52 -2.36 -2.32 -10.17
C HIS A 52 -3.69 -2.55 -9.45
N PHE A 53 -4.61 -3.26 -10.09
CA PHE A 53 -6.01 -3.38 -9.62
C PHE A 53 -6.16 -4.06 -8.26
N ASP A 54 -5.29 -4.99 -7.90
CA ASP A 54 -5.33 -5.66 -6.58
C ASP A 54 -4.96 -4.67 -5.46
N SER A 55 -3.91 -3.87 -5.64
CA SER A 55 -3.50 -2.83 -4.71
C SER A 55 -4.56 -1.72 -4.60
N ALA A 56 -5.12 -1.30 -5.75
CA ALA A 56 -6.20 -0.33 -5.80
C ALA A 56 -7.42 -0.79 -4.99
N MET A 57 -7.83 -2.05 -5.17
CA MET A 57 -8.97 -2.64 -4.46
C MET A 57 -8.70 -2.74 -2.96
N GLU A 58 -7.51 -3.15 -2.55
CA GLU A 58 -7.14 -3.23 -1.13
C GLU A 58 -7.25 -1.86 -0.45
N LYS A 59 -6.70 -0.82 -1.07
CA LYS A 59 -6.76 0.56 -0.54
C LYS A 59 -8.19 1.10 -0.51
N ALA A 60 -8.98 0.85 -1.55
CA ALA A 60 -10.37 1.29 -1.61
C ALA A 60 -11.23 0.60 -0.52
N ILE A 61 -11.03 -0.69 -0.27
CA ILE A 61 -11.69 -1.43 0.82
C ILE A 61 -11.24 -0.91 2.18
N GLN A 62 -9.94 -0.60 2.35
CA GLN A 62 -9.43 -0.01 3.58
C GLN A 62 -10.07 1.35 3.83
N ALA A 63 -10.14 2.21 2.80
CA ALA A 63 -10.81 3.52 2.89
C ALA A 63 -12.29 3.38 3.28
N LEU A 64 -13.01 2.41 2.68
CA LEU A 64 -14.41 2.15 3.02
C LEU A 64 -14.58 1.75 4.49
N ARG A 65 -13.76 0.81 4.98
CA ARG A 65 -13.81 0.37 6.38
C ARG A 65 -13.57 1.52 7.36
N MET A 66 -12.60 2.37 7.06
CA MET A 66 -12.29 3.54 7.89
C MET A 66 -13.43 4.57 7.87
N ALA A 67 -14.00 4.84 6.70
CA ALA A 67 -15.16 5.71 6.55
C ALA A 67 -16.41 5.16 7.28
N GLU A 68 -16.60 3.84 7.29
CA GLU A 68 -17.68 3.18 8.04
C GLU A 68 -17.46 3.30 9.55
N GLN A 69 -16.22 3.13 10.04
CA GLN A 69 -15.89 3.30 11.45
C GLN A 69 -16.06 4.74 11.94
N ALA A 70 -15.76 5.72 11.08
CA ALA A 70 -15.94 7.14 11.38
C ALA A 70 -17.38 7.64 11.17
N ASP A 71 -18.29 6.80 10.68
CA ASP A 71 -19.65 7.17 10.22
C ASP A 71 -19.67 8.34 9.21
N ASN A 72 -18.58 8.51 8.44
CA ASN A 72 -18.47 9.56 7.44
C ASN A 72 -19.12 9.13 6.12
N GLN A 73 -20.36 9.60 5.89
CA GLN A 73 -21.17 9.20 4.74
C GLN A 73 -20.55 9.64 3.40
N LEU A 74 -19.91 10.81 3.35
CA LEU A 74 -19.27 11.31 2.13
C LEU A 74 -18.08 10.42 1.72
N GLN A 75 -17.21 10.09 2.67
CA GLN A 75 -16.06 9.22 2.42
C GLN A 75 -16.50 7.79 2.07
N ARG A 76 -17.59 7.30 2.67
CA ARG A 76 -18.20 6.01 2.29
C ARG A 76 -18.63 5.99 0.82
N VAL A 77 -19.30 7.05 0.37
CA VAL A 77 -19.72 7.18 -1.04
C VAL A 77 -18.49 7.19 -1.95
N LYS A 78 -17.49 8.01 -1.66
CA LYS A 78 -16.27 8.10 -2.48
C LYS A 78 -15.52 6.77 -2.55
N ALA A 79 -15.37 6.06 -1.44
CA ALA A 79 -14.75 4.74 -1.42
C ALA A 79 -15.56 3.70 -2.21
N LEU A 80 -16.89 3.70 -2.08
CA LEU A 80 -17.77 2.83 -2.87
C LEU A 80 -17.70 3.16 -4.37
N CYS A 81 -17.59 4.43 -4.76
CA CYS A 81 -17.39 4.85 -6.15
C CYS A 81 -16.07 4.32 -6.70
N CYS A 82 -15.00 4.39 -5.91
CA CYS A 82 -13.70 3.84 -6.29
C CYS A 82 -13.77 2.32 -6.49
N ILE A 83 -14.37 1.58 -5.56
CA ILE A 83 -14.62 0.13 -5.67
C ILE A 83 -15.43 -0.19 -6.93
N THR A 84 -16.53 0.54 -7.16
CA THR A 84 -17.38 0.38 -8.36
C THR A 84 -16.55 0.56 -9.64
N GLY A 85 -15.70 1.58 -9.69
CA GLY A 85 -14.84 1.84 -10.85
C GLY A 85 -13.85 0.69 -11.11
N ILE A 86 -13.21 0.17 -10.07
CA ILE A 86 -12.28 -0.96 -10.16
C ILE A 86 -13.03 -2.23 -10.61
N ASP A 87 -14.21 -2.50 -10.06
CA ASP A 87 -15.02 -3.67 -10.41
C ASP A 87 -15.49 -3.63 -11.87
N ILE A 88 -15.85 -2.45 -12.38
CA ILE A 88 -16.19 -2.25 -13.80
C ILE A 88 -14.98 -2.59 -14.69
N ILE A 89 -13.79 -2.07 -14.37
CA ILE A 89 -12.57 -2.28 -15.17
C ILE A 89 -12.15 -3.76 -15.14
N THR A 90 -12.35 -4.43 -14.01
CA THR A 90 -12.00 -5.86 -13.83
C THR A 90 -13.13 -6.80 -14.21
N SER A 91 -14.20 -6.31 -14.86
CA SER A 91 -15.37 -7.09 -15.34
C SER A 91 -16.08 -7.86 -14.22
N ARG A 92 -16.16 -7.28 -13.03
CA ARG A 92 -16.90 -7.83 -11.88
C ARG A 92 -18.26 -7.14 -11.76
N ASP A 93 -19.06 -7.22 -12.80
CA ASP A 93 -20.28 -6.41 -13.00
C ASP A 93 -21.29 -6.52 -11.85
N SER A 94 -21.47 -7.73 -11.26
CA SER A 94 -22.39 -7.92 -10.13
C SER A 94 -21.92 -7.18 -8.87
N ALA A 95 -20.62 -7.21 -8.56
CA ALA A 95 -20.06 -6.51 -7.43
C ALA A 95 -20.10 -5.00 -7.64
N ALA A 96 -19.76 -4.54 -8.85
CA ALA A 96 -19.87 -3.14 -9.25
C ALA A 96 -21.30 -2.61 -9.08
N TRP A 97 -22.31 -3.41 -9.49
CA TRP A 97 -23.71 -3.03 -9.36
C TRP A 97 -24.14 -2.91 -7.90
N GLU A 98 -23.75 -3.84 -7.04
CA GLU A 98 -24.04 -3.80 -5.61
C GLU A 98 -23.41 -2.56 -4.93
N SER A 99 -22.15 -2.30 -5.20
CA SER A 99 -21.44 -1.14 -4.67
C SER A 99 -22.06 0.18 -5.14
N ALA A 100 -22.46 0.25 -6.42
CA ALA A 100 -23.14 1.42 -6.99
C ALA A 100 -24.50 1.68 -6.33
N ILE A 101 -25.30 0.65 -6.08
CA ILE A 101 -26.61 0.79 -5.38
C ILE A 101 -26.38 1.31 -3.96
N ARG A 102 -25.41 0.78 -3.23
CA ARG A 102 -25.09 1.24 -1.88
C ARG A 102 -24.66 2.71 -1.88
N ALA A 103 -23.79 3.09 -2.81
CA ALA A 103 -23.34 4.47 -2.96
C ALA A 103 -24.51 5.41 -3.31
N GLU A 104 -25.37 5.02 -4.26
CA GLU A 104 -26.54 5.80 -4.67
C GLU A 104 -27.50 6.04 -3.51
N GLY A 105 -27.81 5.01 -2.73
CA GLY A 105 -28.70 5.12 -1.58
C GLY A 105 -28.21 6.15 -0.57
N ILE A 106 -26.91 6.18 -0.30
CA ILE A 106 -26.31 7.18 0.61
C ILE A 106 -26.33 8.56 -0.06
N ALA A 107 -25.86 8.67 -1.31
CA ALA A 107 -25.74 9.95 -2.00
C ALA A 107 -27.09 10.66 -2.17
N ARG A 108 -28.17 9.91 -2.48
CA ARG A 108 -29.52 10.48 -2.56
C ARG A 108 -30.05 10.92 -1.21
N LYS A 109 -29.81 10.13 -0.15
CA LYS A 109 -30.25 10.44 1.21
C LYS A 109 -29.58 11.69 1.77
N GLU A 110 -28.26 11.80 1.59
CA GLU A 110 -27.45 12.89 2.14
C GLU A 110 -27.34 14.10 1.18
N GLY A 111 -27.85 13.99 -0.06
CA GLY A 111 -27.85 15.09 -1.03
C GLY A 111 -26.49 15.33 -1.71
N PHE A 112 -25.60 14.31 -1.80
CA PHE A 112 -24.30 14.42 -2.47
C PHE A 112 -24.45 14.37 -3.99
N ARG A 113 -24.86 15.49 -4.58
CA ARG A 113 -25.24 15.56 -6.00
C ARG A 113 -24.05 15.30 -6.94
N GLU A 114 -22.88 15.79 -6.60
CA GLU A 114 -21.68 15.58 -7.42
C GLU A 114 -21.31 14.10 -7.51
N ASP A 115 -21.28 13.41 -6.38
CA ASP A 115 -20.99 11.97 -6.34
C ASP A 115 -22.12 11.17 -6.99
N LEU A 116 -23.38 11.59 -6.81
CA LEU A 116 -24.54 10.96 -7.44
C LEU A 116 -24.42 10.93 -8.96
N ALA A 117 -23.97 12.02 -9.59
CA ALA A 117 -23.75 12.04 -11.04
C ALA A 117 -22.73 10.97 -11.47
N GLY A 118 -21.62 10.82 -10.76
CA GLY A 118 -20.60 9.79 -11.03
C GLY A 118 -21.14 8.36 -10.87
N ILE A 119 -21.94 8.13 -9.81
CA ILE A 119 -22.58 6.83 -9.56
C ILE A 119 -23.54 6.46 -10.68
N LEU A 120 -24.38 7.41 -11.12
CA LEU A 120 -25.35 7.20 -12.19
C LEU A 120 -24.64 6.92 -13.53
N ILE A 121 -23.52 7.60 -13.82
CA ILE A 121 -22.68 7.30 -14.99
C ILE A 121 -22.14 5.85 -14.89
N SER A 122 -21.68 5.42 -13.73
CA SER A 122 -21.18 4.06 -13.52
C SER A 122 -22.28 3.02 -13.72
N LYS A 123 -23.48 3.24 -13.20
CA LYS A 123 -24.65 2.38 -13.44
C LYS A 123 -25.05 2.34 -14.91
N ALA A 124 -25.03 3.48 -15.60
CA ALA A 124 -25.29 3.55 -17.02
C ALA A 124 -24.24 2.78 -17.85
N LYS A 125 -22.96 2.84 -17.47
CA LYS A 125 -21.89 2.03 -18.08
C LYS A 125 -22.15 0.54 -17.90
N LEU A 126 -22.51 0.09 -16.70
CA LEU A 126 -22.85 -1.30 -16.44
C LEU A 126 -24.03 -1.77 -17.31
N CYS A 127 -25.05 -0.92 -17.53
CA CYS A 127 -26.11 -1.21 -18.47
C CYS A 127 -25.61 -1.31 -19.92
N SER A 128 -24.58 -0.54 -20.28
CA SER A 128 -24.00 -0.51 -21.63
C SER A 128 -23.07 -1.70 -21.91
N TYR A 129 -22.38 -2.24 -20.89
CA TYR A 129 -21.46 -3.37 -21.07
C TYR A 129 -22.13 -4.73 -21.00
N ALA A 130 -23.33 -4.82 -20.47
CA ALA A 130 -24.09 -6.07 -20.47
C ALA A 130 -24.24 -6.57 -21.91
N GLU A 131 -23.45 -7.56 -22.30
CA GLU A 131 -23.58 -8.32 -23.56
C GLU A 131 -24.82 -9.19 -23.48
N ILE A 132 -25.99 -8.56 -23.57
CA ILE A 132 -27.20 -9.26 -23.28
C ILE A 132 -28.06 -9.19 -24.53
N SER A 133 -28.80 -10.26 -24.77
CA SER A 133 -29.75 -10.36 -25.86
C SER A 133 -30.69 -9.15 -25.92
N PRO A 134 -31.31 -8.87 -27.05
CA PRO A 134 -32.28 -7.76 -27.19
C PRO A 134 -33.34 -7.75 -26.09
N GLU A 135 -33.69 -8.94 -25.59
CA GLU A 135 -34.75 -9.16 -24.58
C GLU A 135 -34.34 -8.79 -23.15
N THR A 136 -33.02 -8.77 -22.88
CA THR A 136 -32.46 -8.54 -21.54
C THR A 136 -31.64 -7.27 -21.44
N GLY A 137 -31.53 -6.49 -22.54
CA GLY A 137 -30.74 -5.25 -22.59
C GLY A 137 -31.32 -4.18 -21.66
N ARG A 138 -30.50 -3.70 -20.77
CA ARG A 138 -30.87 -2.61 -19.83
C ARG A 138 -30.61 -1.22 -20.41
N ASN A 139 -30.64 -1.09 -21.77
CA ASN A 139 -30.26 0.15 -22.42
C ASN A 139 -31.18 1.33 -22.06
N ASP A 140 -32.51 1.10 -21.93
CA ASP A 140 -33.44 2.17 -21.55
C ASP A 140 -33.27 2.60 -20.10
N GLU A 141 -33.00 1.66 -19.21
CA GLU A 141 -32.63 1.94 -17.82
C GLU A 141 -31.31 2.73 -17.74
N GLY A 142 -30.30 2.29 -18.49
CA GLY A 142 -29.01 2.98 -18.62
C GLY A 142 -29.15 4.40 -19.15
N LEU A 143 -30.03 4.61 -20.17
CA LEU A 143 -30.35 5.94 -20.68
C LEU A 143 -31.02 6.82 -19.62
N GLY A 144 -31.88 6.27 -18.77
CA GLY A 144 -32.46 6.98 -17.63
C GLY A 144 -31.37 7.49 -16.68
N TYR A 145 -30.47 6.61 -16.25
CA TYR A 145 -29.34 7.00 -15.38
C TYR A 145 -28.41 8.02 -16.04
N ALA A 146 -28.02 7.80 -17.29
CA ALA A 146 -27.08 8.70 -17.98
C ALA A 146 -27.70 10.10 -18.23
N ASN A 147 -28.99 10.21 -18.54
CA ASN A 147 -29.65 11.49 -18.70
C ASN A 147 -29.82 12.23 -17.35
N GLU A 148 -30.15 11.53 -16.26
CA GLU A 148 -30.18 12.11 -14.92
C GLU A 148 -28.78 12.62 -14.53
N ALA A 149 -27.73 11.82 -14.78
CA ALA A 149 -26.36 12.23 -14.52
C ALA A 149 -25.95 13.46 -15.34
N LEU A 150 -26.33 13.51 -16.63
CA LEU A 150 -26.03 14.65 -17.49
C LEU A 150 -26.74 15.92 -16.98
N ALA A 151 -27.98 15.83 -16.57
CA ALA A 151 -28.72 16.97 -16.01
C ALA A 151 -28.06 17.49 -14.73
N ILE A 152 -27.65 16.61 -13.83
CA ILE A 152 -26.92 17.00 -12.61
C ILE A 152 -25.57 17.64 -12.97
N ALA A 153 -24.82 17.05 -13.91
CA ALA A 153 -23.51 17.57 -14.31
C ALA A 153 -23.64 18.95 -15.02
N GLU A 154 -24.71 19.19 -15.77
CA GLU A 154 -25.03 20.49 -16.38
C GLU A 154 -25.37 21.53 -15.30
N GLU A 155 -26.18 21.18 -14.33
CA GLU A 155 -26.51 22.04 -13.17
C GLU A 155 -25.25 22.43 -12.37
N LEU A 156 -24.35 21.48 -12.13
CA LEU A 156 -23.10 21.71 -11.39
C LEU A 156 -22.00 22.32 -12.25
N SER A 157 -22.20 22.48 -13.55
CA SER A 157 -21.17 22.90 -14.52
C SER A 157 -19.92 21.98 -14.52
N ASP A 158 -20.10 20.70 -14.22
CA ASP A 158 -19.02 19.69 -14.23
C ASP A 158 -18.80 19.18 -15.67
N ALA A 159 -17.85 19.79 -16.35
CA ALA A 159 -17.54 19.46 -17.74
C ALA A 159 -17.07 18.00 -17.93
N GLU A 160 -16.35 17.44 -16.95
CA GLU A 160 -15.86 16.07 -17.02
C GLU A 160 -17.00 15.06 -17.00
N LYS A 161 -17.92 15.19 -16.05
CA LYS A 161 -19.10 14.32 -15.96
C LYS A 161 -20.08 14.54 -17.10
N GLN A 162 -20.22 15.78 -17.61
CA GLN A 162 -21.02 16.06 -18.80
C GLN A 162 -20.50 15.29 -20.03
N ALA A 163 -19.20 15.37 -20.30
CA ALA A 163 -18.60 14.66 -21.43
C ALA A 163 -18.74 13.14 -21.27
N GLU A 164 -18.48 12.63 -20.07
CA GLU A 164 -18.57 11.20 -19.78
C GLU A 164 -20.00 10.67 -19.93
N ALA A 165 -21.00 11.38 -19.41
CA ALA A 165 -22.41 11.05 -19.58
C ALA A 165 -22.81 11.05 -21.07
N CYS A 166 -22.36 12.05 -21.84
CA CYS A 166 -22.61 12.09 -23.28
C CYS A 166 -22.04 10.87 -24.00
N TYR A 167 -20.84 10.44 -23.70
CA TYR A 167 -20.25 9.24 -24.29
C TYR A 167 -21.03 7.97 -23.94
N VAL A 168 -21.45 7.85 -22.67
CA VAL A 168 -22.26 6.70 -22.24
C VAL A 168 -23.61 6.69 -22.92
N ILE A 169 -24.29 7.84 -23.05
CA ILE A 169 -25.56 7.96 -23.82
C ILE A 169 -25.36 7.53 -25.26
N GLY A 170 -24.27 8.02 -25.90
CA GLY A 170 -23.92 7.62 -27.27
C GLY A 170 -23.73 6.11 -27.39
N SER A 171 -23.01 5.49 -26.45
CA SER A 171 -22.80 4.04 -26.40
C SER A 171 -24.11 3.26 -26.24
N LEU A 172 -24.99 3.72 -25.37
CA LEU A 172 -26.30 3.07 -25.16
C LEU A 172 -27.18 3.12 -26.42
N TYR A 173 -27.19 4.23 -27.17
CA TYR A 173 -27.86 4.32 -28.45
C TYR A 173 -27.27 3.41 -29.53
N ILE A 174 -25.92 3.27 -29.55
CA ILE A 174 -25.23 2.29 -30.40
C ILE A 174 -25.70 0.88 -30.05
N ASN A 175 -25.75 0.53 -28.76
CA ASN A 175 -26.19 -0.78 -28.31
C ASN A 175 -27.66 -1.06 -28.66
N LYS A 176 -28.57 -0.08 -28.50
CA LYS A 176 -29.97 -0.23 -28.90
C LYS A 176 -30.11 -0.55 -30.40
N ASN A 177 -29.24 0.00 -31.22
CA ASN A 177 -29.26 -0.21 -32.65
C ASN A 177 -28.54 -1.50 -33.12
N ARG A 178 -27.82 -2.17 -32.24
CA ARG A 178 -26.97 -3.33 -32.58
C ARG A 178 -27.75 -4.55 -33.06
N TRP A 179 -28.96 -4.72 -32.54
CA TRP A 179 -29.76 -5.91 -32.75
C TRP A 179 -30.88 -5.71 -33.79
N ASN A 180 -30.97 -4.52 -34.42
CA ASN A 180 -31.90 -4.25 -35.49
C ASN A 180 -31.38 -4.92 -36.77
N ASP A 181 -32.29 -5.55 -37.52
CA ASP A 181 -31.97 -6.14 -38.84
C ASP A 181 -31.47 -5.06 -39.82
N GLN A 182 -31.96 -3.85 -39.65
CA GLN A 182 -31.51 -2.64 -40.34
C GLN A 182 -31.15 -1.57 -39.34
N ILE A 183 -30.15 -0.75 -39.68
CA ILE A 183 -29.74 0.37 -38.82
C ILE A 183 -30.91 1.38 -38.70
N ASP A 184 -31.39 1.59 -37.50
CA ASP A 184 -32.26 2.70 -37.19
C ASP A 184 -31.49 4.01 -37.30
N THR A 185 -31.75 4.77 -38.36
CA THR A 185 -31.04 6.01 -38.64
C THR A 185 -31.25 7.07 -37.55
N ALA A 186 -32.41 7.08 -36.88
CA ALA A 186 -32.70 8.04 -35.81
C ALA A 186 -31.83 7.75 -34.57
N LEU A 187 -31.74 6.49 -34.18
CA LEU A 187 -30.85 6.04 -33.07
C LEU A 187 -29.40 6.30 -33.43
N TYR A 188 -28.99 5.95 -34.65
CA TYR A 188 -27.63 6.14 -35.13
C TYR A 188 -27.21 7.62 -35.10
N ASN A 189 -28.04 8.52 -35.65
CA ASN A 189 -27.76 9.95 -35.65
C ASN A 189 -27.79 10.55 -34.23
N THR A 190 -28.65 10.02 -33.35
CA THR A 190 -28.71 10.45 -31.96
C THR A 190 -27.43 10.05 -31.22
N ALA A 191 -26.93 8.83 -31.41
CA ALA A 191 -25.63 8.39 -30.88
C ALA A 191 -24.51 9.35 -31.31
N GLY A 192 -24.45 9.64 -32.63
CA GLY A 192 -23.42 10.56 -33.18
C GLY A 192 -23.46 11.93 -32.53
N ARG A 193 -24.65 12.55 -32.37
CA ARG A 193 -24.80 13.86 -31.73
C ARG A 193 -24.25 13.88 -30.29
N TYR A 194 -24.53 12.84 -29.49
CA TYR A 194 -24.02 12.76 -28.13
C TYR A 194 -22.50 12.54 -28.09
N LEU A 195 -21.96 11.72 -29.01
CA LEU A 195 -20.50 11.56 -29.13
C LEU A 195 -19.82 12.88 -29.55
N ASP A 196 -20.46 13.67 -30.46
CA ASP A 196 -19.95 14.99 -30.85
C ASP A 196 -19.97 15.96 -29.66
N LYS A 197 -21.09 15.98 -28.91
CA LYS A 197 -21.20 16.82 -27.70
C LYS A 197 -20.12 16.48 -26.67
N GLY A 198 -19.96 15.18 -26.38
CA GLY A 198 -18.93 14.74 -25.43
C GLY A 198 -17.50 15.08 -25.88
N GLN A 199 -17.20 14.90 -27.18
CA GLN A 199 -15.91 15.25 -27.75
C GLN A 199 -15.64 16.77 -27.69
N ALA A 200 -16.63 17.59 -28.06
CA ALA A 200 -16.49 19.06 -27.99
C ALA A 200 -16.19 19.55 -26.57
N ILE A 201 -16.84 18.97 -25.56
CA ILE A 201 -16.56 19.30 -24.16
C ILE A 201 -15.14 18.85 -23.79
N ALA A 202 -14.78 17.61 -24.11
CA ALA A 202 -13.45 17.07 -23.79
C ALA A 202 -12.31 17.88 -24.45
N ASP A 203 -12.54 18.40 -25.66
CA ASP A 203 -11.60 19.24 -26.39
C ASP A 203 -11.51 20.65 -25.80
N THR A 204 -12.66 21.25 -25.46
CA THR A 204 -12.73 22.61 -24.89
C THR A 204 -12.03 22.70 -23.54
N TYR A 205 -12.18 21.70 -22.70
CA TYR A 205 -11.61 21.66 -21.36
C TYR A 205 -10.27 20.88 -21.27
N ASP A 206 -9.74 20.44 -22.42
CA ASP A 206 -8.48 19.70 -22.54
C ASP A 206 -8.38 18.49 -21.60
N ILE A 207 -9.38 17.59 -21.62
CA ILE A 207 -9.46 16.41 -20.77
C ILE A 207 -8.90 15.18 -21.51
N PRO A 208 -7.60 14.82 -21.35
CA PRO A 208 -6.93 13.81 -22.20
C PRO A 208 -7.58 12.42 -22.09
N ARG A 209 -8.00 12.02 -20.88
CA ARG A 209 -8.65 10.74 -20.63
C ARG A 209 -9.94 10.61 -21.46
N LEU A 210 -10.76 11.66 -21.49
CA LEU A 210 -12.02 11.65 -22.20
C LEU A 210 -11.83 11.78 -23.70
N LYS A 211 -10.81 12.50 -24.18
CA LYS A 211 -10.44 12.50 -25.61
C LYS A 211 -10.13 11.08 -26.10
N ARG A 212 -9.35 10.30 -25.35
CA ARG A 212 -9.07 8.89 -25.66
C ARG A 212 -10.33 8.01 -25.61
N ASN A 213 -11.18 8.19 -24.61
CA ASN A 213 -12.44 7.45 -24.52
C ASN A 213 -13.35 7.75 -25.72
N GLY A 214 -13.43 9.01 -26.15
CA GLY A 214 -14.20 9.43 -27.33
C GLY A 214 -13.80 8.67 -28.60
N ILE A 215 -12.51 8.43 -28.81
CA ILE A 215 -11.99 7.64 -29.93
C ILE A 215 -12.60 6.23 -29.94
N MET A 216 -12.67 5.59 -28.78
CA MET A 216 -13.22 4.23 -28.67
C MET A 216 -14.71 4.18 -29.01
N PHE A 217 -15.49 5.10 -28.47
CA PHE A 217 -16.93 5.16 -28.76
C PHE A 217 -17.21 5.54 -30.21
N ARG A 218 -16.45 6.48 -30.75
CA ARG A 218 -16.56 6.89 -32.16
C ARG A 218 -16.24 5.74 -33.12
N SER A 219 -15.25 4.92 -32.79
CA SER A 219 -14.93 3.72 -33.57
C SER A 219 -16.10 2.75 -33.67
N ARG A 220 -16.79 2.49 -32.54
CA ARG A 220 -17.96 1.61 -32.53
C ARG A 220 -19.13 2.20 -33.36
N TRP A 221 -19.30 3.52 -33.31
CA TRP A 221 -20.33 4.23 -34.10
C TRP A 221 -20.04 4.15 -35.57
N PHE A 222 -18.83 4.43 -36.04
CA PHE A 222 -18.45 4.26 -37.45
C PHE A 222 -18.66 2.83 -37.94
N GLN A 223 -18.23 1.85 -37.14
CA GLN A 223 -18.38 0.45 -37.47
C GLN A 223 -19.85 0.05 -37.68
N GLN A 224 -20.73 0.56 -36.83
CA GLN A 224 -22.17 0.28 -36.95
C GLN A 224 -22.75 0.88 -38.25
N GLY A 225 -22.31 2.07 -38.62
CA GLY A 225 -22.76 2.75 -39.82
C GLY A 225 -22.10 2.32 -41.13
N ASP A 226 -21.16 1.34 -41.06
CA ASP A 226 -20.31 0.94 -42.18
C ASP A 226 -19.55 2.11 -42.85
N ARG A 227 -19.26 3.18 -42.08
CA ARG A 227 -18.62 4.42 -42.52
C ARG A 227 -17.10 4.29 -42.46
N ASN A 228 -16.55 3.28 -43.15
CA ASN A 228 -15.15 2.91 -43.01
C ASN A 228 -14.19 4.01 -43.51
N GLU A 229 -14.49 4.70 -44.60
CA GLU A 229 -13.67 5.79 -45.14
C GLU A 229 -13.62 7.00 -44.23
N GLU A 230 -14.76 7.39 -43.68
CA GLU A 230 -14.82 8.49 -42.70
C GLU A 230 -14.11 8.15 -41.40
N ALA A 231 -14.19 6.89 -40.95
CA ALA A 231 -13.44 6.40 -39.81
C ALA A 231 -11.93 6.51 -40.05
N VAL A 232 -11.46 6.15 -41.24
CA VAL A 232 -10.04 6.31 -41.62
C VAL A 232 -9.63 7.78 -41.55
N GLY A 233 -10.42 8.69 -42.15
CA GLY A 233 -10.14 10.13 -42.08
C GLY A 233 -10.06 10.65 -40.65
N TYR A 234 -11.04 10.28 -39.82
CA TYR A 234 -11.08 10.68 -38.41
C TYR A 234 -9.87 10.16 -37.63
N PHE A 235 -9.52 8.87 -37.72
CA PHE A 235 -8.41 8.32 -36.95
C PHE A 235 -7.05 8.84 -37.42
N THR A 236 -6.90 9.10 -38.71
CA THR A 236 -5.69 9.74 -39.27
C THR A 236 -5.55 11.18 -38.75
N GLN A 237 -6.63 11.92 -38.67
CA GLN A 237 -6.60 13.27 -38.10
C GLN A 237 -6.24 13.24 -36.61
N VAL A 238 -6.81 12.31 -35.83
CA VAL A 238 -6.46 12.16 -34.41
C VAL A 238 -4.99 11.80 -34.25
N LEU A 239 -4.46 10.86 -35.05
CA LEU A 239 -3.01 10.51 -35.04
C LEU A 239 -2.13 11.72 -35.27
N ALA A 240 -2.51 12.62 -36.19
CA ALA A 240 -1.73 13.83 -36.47
C ALA A 240 -1.70 14.84 -35.29
N THR A 241 -2.59 14.72 -34.33
CA THR A 241 -2.67 15.59 -33.15
C THR A 241 -2.08 14.96 -31.89
N LEU A 242 -1.72 13.66 -31.93
CA LEU A 242 -1.14 12.97 -30.79
C LEU A 242 0.27 13.46 -30.47
N LYS A 243 0.62 13.44 -29.20
CA LYS A 243 2.02 13.61 -28.77
C LYS A 243 2.83 12.36 -29.15
N ASP A 244 4.08 12.56 -29.53
CA ASP A 244 4.98 11.46 -29.92
C ASP A 244 5.14 10.39 -28.82
N SER A 245 4.93 10.75 -27.57
CA SER A 245 5.03 9.84 -26.41
C SER A 245 3.75 9.05 -26.11
N ASP A 246 2.62 9.34 -26.75
CA ASP A 246 1.35 8.62 -26.50
C ASP A 246 1.27 7.35 -27.36
N HIS A 247 2.20 6.44 -27.11
CA HIS A 247 2.34 5.18 -27.86
C HIS A 247 1.14 4.25 -27.69
N LEU A 248 0.48 4.27 -26.51
CA LEU A 248 -0.71 3.45 -26.26
C LEU A 248 -1.87 3.85 -27.17
N THR A 249 -2.18 5.14 -27.23
CA THR A 249 -3.26 5.64 -28.09
C THR A 249 -2.92 5.45 -29.56
N ALA A 250 -1.67 5.74 -29.96
CA ALA A 250 -1.22 5.54 -31.31
C ALA A 250 -1.34 4.06 -31.76
N SER A 251 -0.88 3.11 -30.95
CA SER A 251 -0.99 1.69 -31.27
C SER A 251 -2.45 1.26 -31.40
N SER A 252 -3.34 1.70 -30.50
CA SER A 252 -4.78 1.41 -30.57
C SER A 252 -5.42 1.95 -31.86
N LEU A 253 -5.02 3.14 -32.31
CA LEU A 253 -5.52 3.73 -33.54
C LEU A 253 -5.00 3.01 -34.79
N TYR A 254 -3.73 2.65 -34.82
CA TYR A 254 -3.18 1.86 -35.92
C TYR A 254 -3.81 0.47 -36.03
N ASP A 255 -4.09 -0.23 -34.92
CA ASP A 255 -4.87 -1.49 -34.95
C ASP A 255 -6.24 -1.30 -35.60
N ARG A 256 -6.93 -0.20 -35.28
CA ARG A 256 -8.21 0.12 -35.91
C ARG A 256 -8.08 0.41 -37.41
N LEU A 257 -7.05 1.15 -37.81
CA LEU A 257 -6.78 1.43 -39.21
C LEU A 257 -6.43 0.16 -40.00
N VAL A 258 -5.66 -0.78 -39.41
CA VAL A 258 -5.43 -2.10 -40.01
C VAL A 258 -6.76 -2.79 -40.34
N ARG A 259 -7.68 -2.85 -39.40
CA ARG A 259 -8.98 -3.49 -39.61
C ARG A 259 -9.84 -2.75 -40.65
N LEU A 260 -9.79 -1.42 -40.66
CA LEU A 260 -10.52 -0.61 -41.63
C LEU A 260 -9.97 -0.78 -43.06
N TYR A 261 -8.65 -0.68 -43.25
CA TYR A 261 -8.04 -0.87 -44.58
C TYR A 261 -8.22 -2.30 -45.06
N THR A 262 -8.19 -3.32 -44.16
CA THR A 262 -8.50 -4.69 -44.54
C THR A 262 -9.94 -4.81 -45.06
N ARG A 263 -10.93 -4.15 -44.44
CA ARG A 263 -12.33 -4.14 -44.89
C ARG A 263 -12.50 -3.38 -46.22
N LEU A 264 -11.72 -2.32 -46.44
CA LEU A 264 -11.71 -1.53 -47.66
C LEU A 264 -10.94 -2.21 -48.81
N GLY A 265 -10.27 -3.35 -48.53
CA GLY A 265 -9.48 -4.09 -49.52
C GLY A 265 -8.11 -3.49 -49.82
N ASP A 266 -7.66 -2.46 -49.09
CA ASP A 266 -6.36 -1.83 -49.25
C ASP A 266 -5.30 -2.56 -48.40
N SER A 267 -4.84 -3.69 -48.91
CA SER A 267 -3.89 -4.56 -48.18
C SER A 267 -2.54 -3.88 -47.94
N GLN A 268 -2.11 -2.97 -48.82
CA GLN A 268 -0.82 -2.28 -48.63
C GLN A 268 -0.88 -1.33 -47.45
N LYS A 269 -1.90 -0.48 -47.38
CA LYS A 269 -2.08 0.43 -46.23
C LYS A 269 -2.36 -0.33 -44.92
N ALA A 270 -3.07 -1.47 -45.01
CA ALA A 270 -3.24 -2.32 -43.84
C ALA A 270 -1.90 -2.82 -43.29
N LEU A 271 -0.98 -3.26 -44.16
CA LEU A 271 0.35 -3.70 -43.76
C LEU A 271 1.19 -2.55 -43.18
N ASP A 272 1.20 -1.39 -43.86
CA ASP A 272 1.92 -0.21 -43.37
C ASP A 272 1.44 0.21 -41.97
N CYS A 273 0.13 0.21 -41.76
CA CYS A 273 -0.46 0.48 -40.43
C CYS A 273 -0.13 -0.59 -39.40
N HIS A 274 -0.03 -1.87 -39.82
CA HIS A 274 0.35 -2.95 -38.95
C HIS A 274 1.80 -2.79 -38.44
N ASP A 275 2.71 -2.42 -39.28
CA ASP A 275 4.11 -2.15 -38.90
C ASP A 275 4.20 -1.00 -37.89
N LEU A 276 3.41 0.05 -38.09
CA LEU A 276 3.31 1.17 -37.14
C LEU A 276 2.65 0.75 -35.83
N TYR A 277 1.60 -0.06 -35.88
CA TYR A 277 0.99 -0.67 -34.70
C TYR A 277 2.01 -1.42 -33.84
N VAL A 278 2.76 -2.34 -34.47
CA VAL A 278 3.77 -3.14 -33.76
C VAL A 278 4.85 -2.25 -33.15
N ARG A 279 5.32 -1.24 -33.91
CA ARG A 279 6.33 -0.29 -33.43
C ARG A 279 5.86 0.49 -32.21
N HIS A 280 4.68 1.07 -32.27
CA HIS A 280 4.12 1.83 -31.14
C HIS A 280 3.80 0.92 -29.95
N LEU A 281 3.32 -0.29 -30.18
CA LEU A 281 3.08 -1.27 -29.12
C LEU A 281 4.38 -1.66 -28.41
N GLN A 282 5.47 -1.88 -29.15
CA GLN A 282 6.78 -2.16 -28.58
C GLN A 282 7.28 -1.00 -27.72
N GLN A 283 7.17 0.23 -28.22
CA GLN A 283 7.57 1.42 -27.45
C GLN A 283 6.74 1.59 -26.17
N TYR A 284 5.43 1.36 -26.25
CA TYR A 284 4.56 1.35 -25.06
C TYR A 284 4.98 0.29 -24.03
N ILE A 285 5.29 -0.93 -24.47
CA ILE A 285 5.74 -2.01 -23.58
C ILE A 285 7.07 -1.65 -22.92
N ILE A 286 8.02 -1.09 -23.68
CA ILE A 286 9.31 -0.63 -23.14
C ILE A 286 9.08 0.44 -22.08
N GLN A 287 8.33 1.47 -22.41
CA GLN A 287 8.01 2.56 -21.48
C GLN A 287 7.35 2.03 -20.20
N LYS A 288 6.35 1.14 -20.35
CA LYS A 288 5.65 0.56 -19.21
C LYS A 288 6.57 -0.31 -18.33
N ASN A 289 7.49 -1.07 -18.95
CA ASN A 289 8.48 -1.85 -18.22
C ASN A 289 9.45 -0.96 -17.44
N ASP A 290 9.88 0.15 -18.02
CA ASP A 290 10.74 1.14 -17.37
C ASP A 290 10.01 1.79 -16.19
N ASP A 291 8.74 2.14 -16.34
CA ASP A 291 7.89 2.69 -15.26
C ASP A 291 7.75 1.69 -14.11
N ILE A 292 7.46 0.41 -14.41
CA ILE A 292 7.35 -0.67 -13.42
C ILE A 292 8.69 -0.89 -12.70
N LEU A 293 9.81 -0.87 -13.45
CA LEU A 293 11.14 -1.02 -12.87
C LEU A 293 11.45 0.13 -11.91
N GLN A 294 11.15 1.36 -12.32
CA GLN A 294 11.37 2.55 -11.51
C GLN A 294 10.50 2.54 -10.24
N GLU A 295 9.22 2.14 -10.36
CA GLU A 295 8.31 1.99 -9.23
C GLU A 295 8.81 0.90 -8.27
N THR A 296 9.24 -0.24 -8.81
CA THR A 296 9.79 -1.35 -8.02
C THR A 296 11.05 -0.94 -7.27
N GLN A 297 11.95 -0.19 -7.92
CA GLN A 297 13.14 0.37 -7.29
C GLN A 297 12.76 1.36 -6.17
N THR A 298 11.80 2.23 -6.43
CA THR A 298 11.32 3.20 -5.44
C THR A 298 10.70 2.49 -4.22
N LYS A 299 9.85 1.49 -4.44
CA LYS A 299 9.28 0.67 -3.36
C LYS A 299 10.37 -0.04 -2.54
N PHE A 300 11.36 -0.61 -3.21
CA PHE A 300 12.50 -1.26 -2.56
C PHE A 300 13.31 -0.28 -1.68
N GLU A 301 13.57 0.94 -2.20
CA GLU A 301 14.28 1.98 -1.43
C GLU A 301 13.45 2.46 -0.21
N VAL A 302 12.13 2.59 -0.36
CA VAL A 302 11.22 2.92 0.76
C VAL A 302 11.24 1.81 1.81
N GLU A 303 11.03 0.55 1.42
CA GLU A 303 11.09 -0.58 2.34
C GLU A 303 12.44 -0.69 3.06
N LYS A 304 13.54 -0.43 2.35
CA LYS A 304 14.87 -0.43 2.94
C LYS A 304 15.03 0.67 3.99
N LYS A 305 14.50 1.86 3.73
CA LYS A 305 14.48 2.96 4.71
C LYS A 305 13.60 2.64 5.91
N GLU A 306 12.41 2.09 5.70
CA GLU A 306 11.50 1.67 6.77
C GLU A 306 12.15 0.61 7.66
N ARG A 307 12.76 -0.42 7.08
CA ARG A 307 13.51 -1.45 7.84
C ARG A 307 14.68 -0.82 8.63
N ALA A 308 15.39 0.14 8.04
CA ALA A 308 16.46 0.84 8.75
C ALA A 308 15.93 1.66 9.93
N ILE A 309 14.80 2.32 9.79
CA ILE A 309 14.12 3.04 10.88
C ILE A 309 13.64 2.07 11.97
N GLU A 310 13.05 0.96 11.58
CA GLU A 310 12.58 -0.08 12.51
C GLU A 310 13.75 -0.67 13.31
N ILE A 311 14.84 -1.05 12.63
CA ILE A 311 16.07 -1.49 13.29
C ILE A 311 16.62 -0.40 14.24
N GLY A 312 16.56 0.87 13.82
CA GLY A 312 16.93 2.01 14.66
C GLY A 312 16.07 2.10 15.92
N ARG A 313 14.75 1.93 15.81
CA ARG A 313 13.83 1.90 16.95
C ARG A 313 14.12 0.74 17.91
N TYR A 314 14.37 -0.46 17.39
CA TYR A 314 14.75 -1.61 18.22
C TYR A 314 16.07 -1.38 18.96
N ARG A 315 17.07 -0.82 18.27
CA ARG A 315 18.37 -0.47 18.90
C ARG A 315 18.19 0.55 20.04
N THR A 316 17.41 1.59 19.82
CA THR A 316 17.13 2.60 20.88
C THR A 316 16.35 2.00 22.04
N ALA A 317 15.36 1.15 21.77
CA ALA A 317 14.58 0.46 22.81
C ALA A 317 15.48 -0.46 23.66
N VAL A 318 16.37 -1.23 23.02
CA VAL A 318 17.33 -2.09 23.73
C VAL A 318 18.31 -1.27 24.57
N LEU A 319 18.81 -0.14 24.06
CA LEU A 319 19.68 0.76 24.82
C LEU A 319 18.96 1.37 26.03
N VAL A 320 17.72 1.82 25.86
CA VAL A 320 16.90 2.34 26.95
C VAL A 320 16.67 1.27 28.01
N LEU A 321 16.34 0.04 27.60
CA LEU A 321 16.16 -1.08 28.52
C LEU A 321 17.45 -1.41 29.28
N ALA A 322 18.60 -1.42 28.59
CA ALA A 322 19.90 -1.64 29.21
C ALA A 322 20.23 -0.56 30.26
N VAL A 323 19.94 0.71 29.95
CA VAL A 323 20.11 1.83 30.89
C VAL A 323 19.19 1.66 32.11
N ILE A 324 17.93 1.29 31.91
CA ILE A 324 16.98 1.04 32.99
C ILE A 324 17.47 -0.10 33.90
N LEU A 325 17.93 -1.20 33.31
CA LEU A 325 18.50 -2.34 34.05
C LEU A 325 19.74 -1.95 34.83
N ALA A 326 20.64 -1.16 34.23
CA ALA A 326 21.84 -0.65 34.89
C ALA A 326 21.49 0.29 36.06
N LEU A 327 20.53 1.18 35.89
CA LEU A 327 20.02 2.05 36.95
C LEU A 327 19.32 1.25 38.05
N GLY A 328 18.58 0.21 37.69
CA GLY A 328 17.96 -0.73 38.64
C GLY A 328 19.01 -1.49 39.48
N ALA A 329 20.06 -1.98 38.83
CA ALA A 329 21.20 -2.65 39.48
C ALA A 329 21.96 -1.70 40.41
N LEU A 330 22.23 -0.46 39.97
CA LEU A 330 22.83 0.59 40.78
C LEU A 330 21.97 0.94 42.02
N ALA A 331 20.65 1.07 41.83
CA ALA A 331 19.74 1.32 42.95
C ALA A 331 19.69 0.14 43.93
N ALA A 332 19.71 -1.09 43.43
CA ALA A 332 19.76 -2.29 44.27
C ALA A 332 21.09 -2.38 45.04
N ALA A 333 22.22 -2.10 44.39
CA ALA A 333 23.52 -2.02 45.03
C ALA A 333 23.56 -0.93 46.11
N PHE A 334 23.00 0.24 45.81
CA PHE A 334 22.93 1.34 46.76
C PHE A 334 22.06 1.01 48.00
N ARG A 335 20.90 0.32 47.79
CA ARG A 335 20.08 -0.21 48.89
C ARG A 335 20.83 -1.24 49.74
N LYS A 336 21.58 -2.14 49.07
CA LYS A 336 22.40 -3.16 49.74
C LYS A 336 23.51 -2.51 50.57
N ILE A 337 24.20 -1.52 49.99
CA ILE A 337 25.24 -0.74 50.70
C ILE A 337 24.65 0.01 51.91
N LYS A 338 23.47 0.64 51.72
CA LYS A 338 22.78 1.34 52.80
C LYS A 338 22.33 0.40 53.92
N THR A 339 21.89 -0.81 53.58
CA THR A 339 21.48 -1.85 54.54
C THR A 339 22.73 -2.40 55.28
N VAL A 340 23.81 -2.63 54.57
CA VAL A 340 25.10 -3.05 55.14
C VAL A 340 25.65 -1.95 56.07
N ARG A 341 25.64 -0.66 55.62
CA ARG A 341 26.05 0.46 56.48
C ARG A 341 25.19 0.59 57.76
N LYS A 342 23.90 0.35 57.68
CA LYS A 342 23.02 0.32 58.88
C LYS A 342 23.34 -0.85 59.79
N ARG A 343 23.65 -2.04 59.26
CA ARG A 343 24.07 -3.22 60.02
C ARG A 343 25.46 -3.02 60.63
N ASN A 344 26.38 -2.42 59.86
CA ASN A 344 27.73 -2.14 60.36
C ASN A 344 27.76 -1.02 61.41
N ALA A 345 26.89 -0.01 61.30
CA ALA A 345 26.72 1.00 62.37
C ALA A 345 26.20 0.41 63.68
N ALA A 346 25.46 -0.70 63.64
CA ALA A 346 25.07 -1.47 64.82
C ALA A 346 26.19 -2.38 65.36
N LEU A 347 27.10 -2.82 64.46
CA LEU A 347 28.26 -3.66 64.80
C LEU A 347 29.56 -2.85 65.10
N ALA A 348 29.59 -1.54 64.74
CA ALA A 348 30.74 -0.64 65.00
C ALA A 348 30.95 -0.30 66.49
N ARG A 349 30.26 -0.99 67.38
CA ARG A 349 30.62 -1.01 68.82
C ARG A 349 31.70 -2.07 69.13
N SER A 350 32.22 -2.74 68.07
CA SER A 350 33.33 -3.71 68.25
C SER A 350 34.42 -3.42 67.19
N ASN A 351 35.47 -2.78 67.63
CA ASN A 351 36.48 -2.03 66.87
C ASN A 351 37.51 -2.84 66.07
N SER A 352 37.19 -3.88 65.29
CA SER A 352 38.25 -4.56 64.50
C SER A 352 37.93 -5.07 63.13
N ILE A 353 36.74 -4.79 62.57
CA ILE A 353 36.35 -5.40 61.26
C ILE A 353 36.40 -4.40 60.09
N ASN A 354 36.47 -3.10 60.35
CA ASN A 354 36.37 -2.08 59.30
C ASN A 354 37.56 -2.03 58.28
N GLU A 355 38.76 -2.38 58.69
CA GLU A 355 39.95 -2.31 57.81
C GLU A 355 40.03 -3.49 56.82
N GLN A 356 39.50 -4.65 57.17
CA GLN A 356 39.51 -5.81 56.27
C GLN A 356 38.48 -5.69 55.13
N ILE A 357 37.35 -5.05 55.39
CA ILE A 357 36.28 -4.88 54.37
C ILE A 357 36.65 -3.80 53.35
N ILE A 358 37.30 -2.75 53.77
CA ILE A 358 37.78 -1.69 52.85
C ILE A 358 38.89 -2.21 51.93
N SER A 359 39.75 -3.09 52.44
CA SER A 359 40.81 -3.71 51.63
C SER A 359 40.25 -4.71 50.62
N PHE A 360 39.19 -5.45 51.00
CA PHE A 360 38.50 -6.38 50.08
C PHE A 360 37.72 -5.68 48.97
N LEU A 361 36.99 -4.59 49.25
CA LEU A 361 36.29 -3.80 48.26
C LEU A 361 37.24 -3.10 47.27
N SER A 362 38.38 -2.60 47.77
CA SER A 362 39.39 -2.00 46.90
C SER A 362 40.13 -3.04 46.03
N SER A 363 40.27 -4.31 46.46
CA SER A 363 40.83 -5.38 45.64
C SER A 363 39.83 -5.95 44.63
N SER A 364 38.53 -6.00 44.96
CA SER A 364 37.48 -6.46 44.03
C SER A 364 37.15 -5.45 42.91
N LEU A 365 37.34 -4.17 43.15
CA LEU A 365 37.19 -3.12 42.13
C LEU A 365 38.42 -2.99 41.21
N ARG A 366 39.56 -3.66 41.56
CA ARG A 366 40.79 -3.71 40.75
C ARG A 366 40.93 -5.02 39.96
N SER A 367 39.89 -5.74 39.68
CA SER A 367 39.96 -6.96 38.89
C SER A 367 40.44 -6.66 37.47
N PRO A 368 41.35 -7.48 36.90
CA PRO A 368 42.04 -7.21 35.62
C PRO A 368 41.13 -7.28 34.39
N ASP A 369 39.90 -7.75 34.53
CA ASP A 369 38.98 -7.96 33.42
C ASP A 369 38.21 -6.69 32.95
N ASN A 370 38.39 -5.56 33.63
CA ASN A 370 37.75 -4.30 33.28
C ASN A 370 38.72 -3.33 32.58
N LYS A 371 39.27 -3.75 31.44
CA LYS A 371 40.22 -2.94 30.64
C LYS A 371 39.67 -1.57 30.26
N PHE A 372 38.34 -1.43 30.07
CA PHE A 372 37.70 -0.17 29.71
C PHE A 372 37.74 0.88 30.84
N SER A 373 37.50 0.46 32.07
CA SER A 373 37.57 1.36 33.24
C SER A 373 39.00 1.85 33.51
N SER A 374 39.99 0.96 33.31
CA SER A 374 41.41 1.32 33.53
C SER A 374 41.95 2.25 32.42
N GLU A 375 41.52 2.10 31.18
CA GLU A 375 41.88 3.01 30.07
C GLU A 375 41.26 4.40 30.26
N PHE A 376 40.02 4.47 30.75
CA PHE A 376 39.32 5.74 31.02
C PHE A 376 39.88 6.45 32.28
N GLU A 377 40.20 5.71 33.34
CA GLU A 377 40.90 6.26 34.52
C GLU A 377 42.31 6.76 34.18
N THR A 378 43.03 6.03 33.31
CA THR A 378 44.37 6.45 32.85
C THR A 378 44.25 7.72 31.98
N LEU A 379 43.23 7.82 31.13
CA LEU A 379 42.96 9.02 30.34
C LEU A 379 42.61 10.21 31.24
N SER A 380 41.74 9.99 32.24
CA SER A 380 41.29 11.03 33.19
C SER A 380 42.44 11.52 34.07
N SER A 381 43.33 10.65 34.52
CA SER A 381 44.47 11.02 35.35
C SER A 381 45.61 11.68 34.57
N GLN A 382 45.71 11.39 33.26
CA GLN A 382 46.79 11.94 32.39
C GLN A 382 46.32 13.14 31.59
N ALA A 383 44.99 13.42 31.52
CA ALA A 383 44.42 14.50 30.70
C ALA A 383 44.97 15.89 30.99
N ALA A 384 45.32 16.14 32.25
CA ALA A 384 45.94 17.44 32.65
C ALA A 384 47.37 17.66 32.12
N SER A 385 48.04 16.60 31.66
CA SER A 385 49.41 16.64 31.12
C SER A 385 49.49 16.40 29.61
N MET A 386 48.38 16.09 28.95
CA MET A 386 48.33 15.78 27.52
C MET A 386 47.92 17.00 26.68
N THR A 387 48.47 17.10 25.48
CA THR A 387 48.07 18.11 24.51
C THR A 387 46.72 17.76 23.90
N GLU A 388 45.99 18.76 23.41
CA GLU A 388 44.68 18.58 22.77
C GLU A 388 44.72 17.54 21.64
N SER A 389 45.80 17.47 20.89
CA SER A 389 46.05 16.49 19.83
C SER A 389 46.10 15.05 20.36
N GLN A 390 46.78 14.84 21.48
CA GLN A 390 46.93 13.50 22.12
C GLN A 390 45.60 13.04 22.75
N ILE A 391 44.80 13.95 23.29
CA ILE A 391 43.49 13.63 23.83
C ILE A 391 42.58 13.23 22.68
N ARG A 392 42.60 13.98 21.56
CA ARG A 392 41.80 13.71 20.35
C ARG A 392 42.18 12.35 19.73
N GLU A 393 43.45 12.00 19.65
CA GLU A 393 43.94 10.73 19.14
C GLU A 393 43.46 9.55 20.03
N LYS A 394 43.57 9.69 21.35
CA LYS A 394 43.11 8.66 22.30
C LYS A 394 41.58 8.49 22.28
N CYS A 395 40.84 9.57 22.16
CA CYS A 395 39.39 9.49 21.99
C CYS A 395 39.02 8.81 20.66
N SER A 396 39.75 9.08 19.57
CA SER A 396 39.56 8.42 18.28
C SER A 396 39.88 6.92 18.35
N GLU A 397 40.89 6.51 19.10
CA GLU A 397 41.23 5.08 19.31
C GLU A 397 40.11 4.34 20.07
N ILE A 398 39.53 4.96 21.09
CA ILE A 398 38.40 4.42 21.86
C ILE A 398 37.13 4.35 20.95
N ALA A 399 36.90 5.36 20.14
CA ALA A 399 35.77 5.37 19.18
C ALA A 399 35.92 4.25 18.16
N ALA A 400 37.09 4.06 17.57
CA ALA A 400 37.37 3.00 16.61
C ALA A 400 37.19 1.57 17.20
N LYS A 401 37.54 1.35 18.47
CA LYS A 401 37.27 0.09 19.17
C LYS A 401 35.75 -0.15 19.39
N THR A 402 35.00 0.92 19.63
CA THR A 402 33.56 0.86 19.81
C THR A 402 32.83 0.54 18.47
N ASP A 403 33.33 1.10 17.37
CA ASP A 403 32.82 0.83 16.02
C ASP A 403 33.07 -0.61 15.58
N LEU A 404 34.28 -1.17 15.89
CA LEU A 404 34.61 -2.58 15.62
C LEU A 404 33.66 -3.55 16.35
N LEU A 405 33.32 -3.27 17.60
CA LEU A 405 32.37 -4.07 18.38
C LEU A 405 30.95 -3.99 17.79
N ASN A 406 30.57 -2.84 17.29
CA ASN A 406 29.27 -2.60 16.63
C ASN A 406 29.21 -3.35 15.31
N ASP A 407 30.30 -3.40 14.55
CA ASP A 407 30.39 -4.15 13.28
C ASP A 407 30.35 -5.68 13.52
N GLU A 408 31.03 -6.19 14.54
CA GLU A 408 30.96 -7.62 14.91
C GLU A 408 29.54 -8.04 15.31
N ILE A 409 28.84 -7.23 16.10
CA ILE A 409 27.42 -7.48 16.47
C ILE A 409 26.53 -7.45 15.24
N THR A 410 26.72 -6.48 14.35
CA THR A 410 25.94 -6.34 13.13
C THR A 410 26.14 -7.51 12.18
N LYS A 411 27.37 -7.99 12.04
CA LYS A 411 27.73 -9.19 11.27
C LYS A 411 27.09 -10.44 11.85
N TYR A 412 27.20 -10.65 13.17
CA TYR A 412 26.61 -11.81 13.85
C TYR A 412 25.09 -11.87 13.69
N ILE A 413 24.39 -10.73 13.81
CA ILE A 413 22.95 -10.65 13.56
C ILE A 413 22.64 -10.93 12.08
N GLY A 414 23.45 -10.41 11.16
CA GLY A 414 23.34 -10.67 9.72
C GLY A 414 23.43 -12.16 9.40
N ASP A 415 24.45 -12.84 9.92
CA ASP A 415 24.69 -14.27 9.73
C ASP A 415 23.54 -15.12 10.29
N LEU A 416 23.01 -14.78 11.48
CA LEU A 416 21.86 -15.44 12.09
C LEU A 416 20.58 -15.29 11.23
N LEU A 417 20.36 -14.11 10.64
CA LEU A 417 19.19 -13.86 9.77
C LEU A 417 19.31 -14.62 8.45
N ILE A 418 20.51 -14.71 7.88
CA ILE A 418 20.79 -15.48 6.65
C ILE A 418 20.58 -16.97 6.92
N GLU A 419 21.13 -17.49 8.00
CA GLU A 419 20.97 -18.89 8.39
C GLU A 419 19.51 -19.27 8.63
N ARG A 420 18.75 -18.39 9.30
CA ARG A 420 17.29 -18.55 9.47
C ARG A 420 16.55 -18.57 8.14
N ARG A 421 16.90 -17.65 7.23
CA ARG A 421 16.29 -17.56 5.89
C ARG A 421 16.57 -18.84 5.09
N ASN A 422 17.80 -19.33 5.14
CA ASN A 422 18.20 -20.55 4.43
C ASN A 422 17.45 -21.78 4.98
N ARG A 423 17.34 -21.93 6.29
CA ARG A 423 16.58 -23.03 6.92
C ARG A 423 15.09 -23.01 6.53
N ILE A 424 14.46 -21.83 6.40
CA ILE A 424 13.09 -21.71 5.94
C ILE A 424 13.00 -22.05 4.44
N ALA A 425 13.95 -21.59 3.64
CA ALA A 425 14.00 -21.89 2.20
C ALA A 425 14.16 -23.38 1.91
N GLU A 426 14.96 -24.11 2.70
CA GLU A 426 15.15 -25.55 2.61
C GLU A 426 13.84 -26.33 2.80
N THR A 427 12.87 -25.80 3.53
CA THR A 427 11.55 -26.45 3.70
C THR A 427 10.70 -26.40 2.45
N GLY A 428 11.01 -25.55 1.46
CA GLY A 428 10.20 -25.33 0.26
C GLY A 428 8.81 -24.76 0.53
N LEU A 429 8.60 -24.17 1.71
CA LEU A 429 7.32 -23.53 2.07
C LEU A 429 7.11 -22.24 1.27
N SER A 430 5.93 -22.09 0.69
CA SER A 430 5.52 -20.83 0.07
C SER A 430 5.17 -19.77 1.12
N GLN A 431 5.17 -18.50 0.71
CA GLN A 431 4.80 -17.40 1.60
C GLN A 431 3.39 -17.61 2.20
N ARG A 432 2.46 -18.13 1.39
CA ARG A 432 1.09 -18.42 1.81
C ARG A 432 1.01 -19.55 2.84
N GLU A 433 1.86 -20.54 2.70
CA GLU A 433 1.95 -21.63 3.67
C GLU A 433 2.54 -21.14 5.01
N ILE A 434 3.52 -20.27 4.98
CA ILE A 434 4.10 -19.62 6.17
C ILE A 434 3.04 -18.76 6.89
N GLU A 435 2.21 -18.05 6.17
CA GLU A 435 1.12 -17.24 6.73
C GLU A 435 0.07 -18.10 7.43
N ILE A 436 -0.32 -19.22 6.82
CA ILE A 436 -1.23 -20.21 7.44
C ILE A 436 -0.64 -20.81 8.72
N ILE A 437 0.67 -21.09 8.74
CA ILE A 437 1.38 -21.55 9.94
C ILE A 437 1.29 -20.51 11.05
N ARG A 438 1.56 -19.24 10.74
CA ARG A 438 1.51 -18.14 11.71
C ARG A 438 0.12 -17.93 12.30
N LEU A 439 -0.91 -17.93 11.47
CA LEU A 439 -2.29 -17.82 11.93
C LEU A 439 -2.71 -19.03 12.76
N SER A 440 -2.28 -20.23 12.38
CA SER A 440 -2.51 -21.44 13.18
C SER A 440 -1.84 -21.38 14.54
N ALA A 441 -0.63 -20.78 14.63
CA ALA A 441 0.08 -20.57 15.89
C ALA A 441 -0.61 -19.55 16.81
N GLN A 442 -1.34 -18.59 16.25
CA GLN A 442 -2.18 -17.65 16.98
C GLN A 442 -3.51 -18.27 17.48
N GLY A 443 -3.76 -19.53 17.18
CA GLY A 443 -4.93 -20.27 17.63
C GLY A 443 -6.13 -20.22 16.70
N PHE A 444 -6.03 -19.61 15.52
CA PHE A 444 -7.15 -19.52 14.58
C PHE A 444 -7.49 -20.88 13.97
N LYS A 445 -8.80 -21.18 13.91
CA LYS A 445 -9.35 -22.37 13.23
C LYS A 445 -9.28 -22.22 11.71
N ALA A 446 -9.43 -23.32 10.98
CA ALA A 446 -9.36 -23.31 9.53
C ALA A 446 -10.41 -22.38 8.88
N SER A 447 -11.60 -22.27 9.47
CA SER A 447 -12.65 -21.33 9.01
C SER A 447 -12.25 -19.86 9.18
N GLU A 448 -11.67 -19.51 10.31
CA GLU A 448 -11.22 -18.16 10.62
C GLU A 448 -9.99 -17.76 9.78
N ILE A 449 -9.11 -18.74 9.50
CA ILE A 449 -7.98 -18.55 8.59
C ILE A 449 -8.47 -18.31 7.16
N ALA A 450 -9.49 -19.09 6.74
CA ALA A 450 -10.09 -18.95 5.42
C ALA A 450 -10.69 -17.55 5.23
N GLU A 451 -11.41 -17.06 6.22
CA GLU A 451 -11.98 -15.71 6.23
C GLU A 451 -10.88 -14.62 6.18
N LYS A 452 -9.87 -14.73 7.04
CA LYS A 452 -8.76 -13.75 7.09
C LYS A 452 -7.92 -13.70 5.80
N LEU A 453 -7.81 -14.81 5.11
CA LEU A 453 -6.98 -14.95 3.92
C LEU A 453 -7.80 -14.90 2.63
N PHE A 454 -9.11 -14.67 2.72
CA PHE A 454 -10.03 -14.67 1.57
C PHE A 454 -9.95 -15.96 0.75
N LEU A 455 -9.88 -17.11 1.45
CA LEU A 455 -9.81 -18.45 0.87
C LEU A 455 -11.04 -19.28 1.29
N SER A 456 -11.28 -20.39 0.58
CA SER A 456 -12.21 -21.40 1.08
C SER A 456 -11.57 -22.23 2.20
N VAL A 457 -12.38 -22.75 3.12
CA VAL A 457 -11.92 -23.69 4.17
C VAL A 457 -11.23 -24.91 3.56
N HIS A 458 -11.74 -25.36 2.41
CA HIS A 458 -11.14 -26.45 1.65
C HIS A 458 -9.72 -26.10 1.18
N THR A 459 -9.52 -24.90 0.66
CA THR A 459 -8.20 -24.40 0.22
C THR A 459 -7.21 -24.32 1.38
N VAL A 460 -7.65 -23.82 2.55
CA VAL A 460 -6.80 -23.78 3.76
C VAL A 460 -6.40 -25.19 4.19
N ASN A 461 -7.31 -26.15 4.17
CA ASN A 461 -7.00 -27.54 4.51
C ASN A 461 -6.04 -28.18 3.48
N THR A 462 -6.19 -27.87 2.20
CA THR A 462 -5.25 -28.32 1.15
C THR A 462 -3.84 -27.75 1.38
N HIS A 463 -3.73 -26.47 1.75
CA HIS A 463 -2.44 -25.89 2.14
C HIS A 463 -1.87 -26.57 3.38
N ARG A 464 -2.68 -26.86 4.40
CA ARG A 464 -2.21 -27.58 5.61
C ARG A 464 -1.66 -28.96 5.26
N GLN A 465 -2.30 -29.71 4.37
CA GLN A 465 -1.77 -30.98 3.92
C GLN A 465 -0.42 -30.85 3.21
N ARG A 466 -0.28 -29.85 2.34
CA ARG A 466 1.00 -29.54 1.69
C ARG A 466 2.09 -29.14 2.70
N ILE A 467 1.74 -28.34 3.71
CA ILE A 467 2.64 -27.97 4.81
C ILE A 467 3.08 -29.23 5.56
N TYR A 468 2.15 -30.12 5.91
CA TYR A 468 2.49 -31.35 6.61
C TYR A 468 3.45 -32.22 5.80
N SER A 469 3.21 -32.36 4.50
CA SER A 469 4.11 -33.10 3.60
C SER A 469 5.50 -32.45 3.50
N LYS A 470 5.58 -31.14 3.28
CA LYS A 470 6.84 -30.41 3.14
C LYS A 470 7.67 -30.38 4.45
N MET A 471 6.99 -30.31 5.58
CA MET A 471 7.61 -30.30 6.89
C MET A 471 7.77 -31.70 7.49
N GLU A 472 7.31 -32.77 6.80
CA GLU A 472 7.35 -34.14 7.30
C GLU A 472 6.74 -34.29 8.69
N VAL A 473 5.55 -33.70 8.90
CA VAL A 473 4.80 -33.74 10.18
C VAL A 473 3.40 -34.32 9.95
N ARG A 474 2.80 -34.84 11.00
CA ARG A 474 1.51 -35.60 10.89
C ARG A 474 0.30 -34.81 11.35
N ASN A 475 0.50 -33.77 12.15
CA ASN A 475 -0.58 -33.00 12.78
C ASN A 475 -0.16 -31.56 13.06
N ILE A 476 -1.14 -30.73 13.47
CA ILE A 476 -0.95 -29.33 13.74
C ILE A 476 0.03 -29.06 14.90
N SER A 477 0.05 -29.92 15.92
CA SER A 477 0.93 -29.78 17.07
C SER A 477 2.40 -29.98 16.67
N GLU A 478 2.68 -30.99 15.87
CA GLU A 478 4.02 -31.24 15.32
C GLU A 478 4.43 -30.12 14.35
N MET A 479 3.50 -29.65 13.53
CA MET A 479 3.74 -28.52 12.64
C MET A 479 4.16 -27.27 13.42
N LEU A 480 3.44 -26.92 14.48
CA LEU A 480 3.74 -25.76 15.31
C LEU A 480 5.08 -25.94 16.04
N SER A 481 5.35 -27.11 16.59
CA SER A 481 6.62 -27.43 17.26
C SER A 481 7.81 -27.27 16.29
N LYS A 482 7.72 -27.86 15.10
CA LYS A 482 8.75 -27.78 14.06
C LYS A 482 8.90 -26.36 13.50
N SER A 483 7.79 -25.62 13.37
CA SER A 483 7.80 -24.23 12.94
C SER A 483 8.52 -23.33 13.97
N LYS A 484 8.36 -23.63 15.26
CA LYS A 484 9.07 -22.92 16.35
C LYS A 484 10.58 -23.19 16.29
N SER A 485 11.00 -24.45 16.08
CA SER A 485 12.43 -24.78 15.95
C SER A 485 13.07 -24.17 14.71
N LEU A 486 12.30 -23.96 13.64
CA LEU A 486 12.76 -23.28 12.41
C LEU A 486 12.68 -21.75 12.51
N GLY A 487 12.08 -21.20 13.58
CA GLY A 487 11.93 -19.77 13.77
C GLY A 487 10.89 -19.12 12.84
N ILE A 488 9.92 -19.88 12.33
CA ILE A 488 8.80 -19.36 11.52
C ILE A 488 7.80 -18.61 12.42
N ILE A 489 7.64 -19.11 13.66
CA ILE A 489 6.76 -18.56 14.71
C ILE A 489 7.54 -18.33 16.00
#